data_b38c7c4533b3c9c2a3e110198bdc59fb
#
_entry.id   b38c7c4533b3c9c2a3e110198bdc59fb
#
_cell.length_a   1.000
_cell.length_b   1.000
_cell.length_c   1.000
_cell.angle_alpha   90.00
_cell.angle_beta   90.00
_cell.angle_gamma   90.00
#
_symmetry.space_group_name_H-M   'P 1'
#
loop_
_entity.id
_entity.type
_entity.pdbx_description
1 polymer ?
#
loop_
_entity_poly.entity_id
_entity_poly.type
_entity_poly.pdbx_seq_one_letter_code
_entity_poly.pdbx_strand_id
1 'polypeptide(L)'
;MIDTLKITDFVVPRFPKHVKFKYNKPRDEWVILAPERLVKLDDIAVEILKLVDGKQSVSRIAHILSEKFNAPIETIQADIIEMLQSLSDKLSIEENG
;
A
#
# COMPACT_ATOMS: atom_id res chain seq x y z
N MET A 1 -9.46 -19.67 12.18
CA MET A 1 -9.99 -18.45 11.58
C MET A 1 -8.86 -17.51 11.23
N ILE A 2 -8.89 -16.95 10.05
CA ILE A 2 -7.87 -16.02 9.63
C ILE A 2 -8.35 -14.62 9.97
N ASP A 3 -7.54 -13.93 10.75
CA ASP A 3 -7.83 -12.55 11.06
C ASP A 3 -7.25 -11.67 9.98
N THR A 4 -8.10 -11.21 9.10
CA THR A 4 -7.68 -10.27 8.07
C THR A 4 -7.57 -8.89 8.70
N LEU A 5 -6.42 -8.24 8.50
CA LEU A 5 -6.22 -6.89 8.97
C LEU A 5 -7.24 -5.96 8.32
N LYS A 6 -8.00 -5.26 9.14
CA LYS A 6 -8.95 -4.28 8.64
C LYS A 6 -8.24 -2.93 8.52
N ILE A 7 -8.10 -2.47 7.29
CA ILE A 7 -7.41 -1.22 7.02
C ILE A 7 -8.35 -0.05 7.25
N THR A 8 -7.92 0.87 8.10
CA THR A 8 -8.61 2.13 8.36
C THR A 8 -7.63 3.27 8.21
N ASP A 9 -8.10 4.50 8.35
CA ASP A 9 -7.23 5.67 8.24
C ASP A 9 -6.22 5.80 9.38
N PHE A 10 -6.43 5.08 10.47
CA PHE A 10 -5.50 5.09 11.61
C PHE A 10 -4.41 4.03 11.51
N VAL A 11 -4.53 3.11 10.60
CA VAL A 11 -3.53 2.04 10.44
C VAL A 11 -2.22 2.62 9.92
N VAL A 12 -1.10 2.13 10.46
CA VAL A 12 0.24 2.44 9.97
C VAL A 12 0.73 1.19 9.25
N PRO A 13 0.59 1.13 7.92
CA PRO A 13 0.92 -0.09 7.19
C PRO A 13 2.41 -0.27 7.01
N ARG A 14 2.83 -1.53 6.93
CA ARG A 14 4.20 -1.88 6.56
C ARG A 14 4.19 -3.23 5.86
N PHE A 15 5.23 -3.47 5.10
CA PHE A 15 5.37 -4.76 4.43
C PHE A 15 5.96 -5.80 5.37
N PRO A 16 5.46 -7.06 5.32
CA PRO A 16 6.11 -8.16 6.01
C PRO A 16 7.51 -8.40 5.45
N LYS A 17 8.37 -9.06 6.22
CA LYS A 17 9.76 -9.30 5.83
C LYS A 17 9.90 -10.07 4.51
N HIS A 18 8.95 -10.95 4.22
CA HIS A 18 9.02 -11.82 3.04
C HIS A 18 8.40 -11.17 1.79
N VAL A 19 7.91 -9.93 1.92
CA VAL A 19 7.30 -9.21 0.83
C VAL A 19 8.19 -8.03 0.48
N LYS A 20 8.50 -7.87 -0.81
CA LYS A 20 9.36 -6.78 -1.26
C LYS A 20 8.67 -5.96 -2.33
N PHE A 21 8.73 -4.67 -2.15
CA PHE A 21 8.26 -3.70 -3.13
C PHE A 21 9.50 -3.19 -3.85
N LYS A 22 9.61 -3.45 -5.15
CA LYS A 22 10.82 -3.09 -5.88
C LYS A 22 10.52 -2.75 -7.32
N TYR A 23 11.47 -2.04 -7.93
CA TYR A 23 11.40 -1.70 -9.33
C TYR A 23 12.01 -2.82 -10.17
N ASN A 24 11.25 -3.29 -11.16
CA ASN A 24 11.72 -4.31 -12.07
C ASN A 24 12.28 -3.62 -13.31
N LYS A 25 13.59 -3.47 -13.35
CA LYS A 25 14.26 -2.72 -14.39
C LYS A 25 14.07 -3.29 -15.80
N PRO A 26 14.17 -4.61 -16.01
CA PRO A 26 13.97 -5.16 -17.36
C PRO A 26 12.60 -4.87 -17.95
N ARG A 27 11.58 -4.75 -17.12
CA ARG A 27 10.23 -4.46 -17.59
C ARG A 27 9.81 -3.01 -17.36
N ASP A 28 10.67 -2.23 -16.71
CA ASP A 28 10.37 -0.83 -16.39
C ASP A 28 9.04 -0.69 -15.65
N GLU A 29 8.89 -1.49 -14.60
CA GLU A 29 7.66 -1.45 -13.80
C GLU A 29 7.94 -1.75 -12.34
N TRP A 30 7.08 -1.22 -11.47
CA TRP A 30 7.13 -1.53 -10.04
C TRP A 30 6.27 -2.75 -9.77
N VAL A 31 6.78 -3.64 -8.91
CA VAL A 31 6.09 -4.88 -8.59
C VAL A 31 6.23 -5.18 -7.09
N ILE A 32 5.33 -6.00 -6.61
CA ILE A 32 5.47 -6.61 -5.29
C ILE A 32 5.92 -8.05 -5.49
N LEU A 33 7.01 -8.43 -4.84
CA LEU A 33 7.50 -9.79 -4.82
C LEU A 33 7.18 -10.42 -3.47
N ALA A 34 6.47 -11.51 -3.51
CA ALA A 34 6.17 -12.31 -2.33
C ALA A 34 6.44 -13.77 -2.70
N PRO A 35 6.58 -14.67 -1.71
CA PRO A 35 6.77 -16.08 -2.01
C PRO A 35 5.65 -16.56 -2.93
N GLU A 36 6.03 -17.13 -4.04
CA GLU A 36 5.10 -17.71 -5.02
C GLU A 36 4.15 -16.70 -5.68
N ARG A 37 4.44 -15.40 -5.55
CA ARG A 37 3.59 -14.37 -6.15
C ARG A 37 4.40 -13.20 -6.67
N LEU A 38 3.92 -12.67 -7.78
CA LEU A 38 4.38 -11.37 -8.27
C LEU A 38 3.14 -10.57 -8.60
N VAL A 39 3.01 -9.39 -8.01
CA VAL A 39 1.84 -8.52 -8.19
C VAL A 39 2.25 -7.32 -9.00
N LYS A 40 1.57 -7.10 -10.12
CA LYS A 40 1.77 -5.92 -10.94
C LYS A 40 0.95 -4.78 -10.36
N LEU A 41 1.48 -3.57 -10.44
CA LEU A 41 0.88 -2.40 -9.82
C LEU A 41 0.61 -1.33 -10.87
N ASP A 42 -0.52 -0.63 -10.72
CA ASP A 42 -0.77 0.55 -11.54
C ASP A 42 -0.05 1.76 -10.91
N ASP A 43 -0.09 2.89 -11.62
CA ASP A 43 0.65 4.08 -11.21
C ASP A 43 0.21 4.60 -9.84
N ILE A 44 -1.09 4.55 -9.57
CA ILE A 44 -1.62 5.04 -8.30
C ILE A 44 -1.16 4.15 -7.15
N ALA A 45 -1.23 2.83 -7.34
CA ALA A 45 -0.77 1.89 -6.32
C ALA A 45 0.71 2.09 -6.02
N VAL A 46 1.53 2.32 -7.04
CA VAL A 46 2.95 2.57 -6.86
C VAL A 46 3.18 3.80 -5.97
N GLU A 47 2.47 4.89 -6.23
CA GLU A 47 2.63 6.11 -5.43
C GLU A 47 2.23 5.89 -3.98
N ILE A 48 1.16 5.13 -3.74
CA ILE A 48 0.75 4.79 -2.39
C ILE A 48 1.82 3.97 -1.69
N LEU A 49 2.30 2.92 -2.35
CA LEU A 49 3.23 1.98 -1.73
C LEU A 49 4.61 2.58 -1.46
N LYS A 50 5.02 3.58 -2.23
CA LYS A 50 6.26 4.30 -1.95
C LYS A 50 6.24 4.98 -0.60
N LEU A 51 5.05 5.27 -0.07
CA LEU A 51 4.90 5.94 1.21
C LEU A 51 4.62 4.96 2.36
N VAL A 52 4.52 3.67 2.07
CA VAL A 52 4.32 2.63 3.10
C VAL A 52 5.68 2.30 3.69
N ASP A 53 5.98 2.90 4.85
CA ASP A 53 7.30 2.78 5.47
C ASP A 53 7.24 2.29 6.92
N GLY A 54 6.07 1.92 7.40
CA GLY A 54 5.91 1.48 8.78
C GLY A 54 5.86 2.62 9.78
N LYS A 55 5.84 3.86 9.32
CA LYS A 55 5.84 5.05 10.20
C LYS A 55 4.68 5.98 9.92
N GLN A 56 4.16 5.99 8.70
CA GLN A 56 3.08 6.88 8.32
C GLN A 56 1.75 6.15 8.32
N SER A 57 0.70 6.80 8.87
CA SER A 57 -0.64 6.25 8.84
C SER A 57 -1.26 6.40 7.46
N VAL A 58 -2.33 5.67 7.20
CA VAL A 58 -3.12 5.82 5.98
C VAL A 58 -3.56 7.28 5.82
N SER A 59 -4.00 7.90 6.91
CA SER A 59 -4.43 9.30 6.89
C SER A 59 -3.30 10.21 6.42
N ARG A 60 -2.09 9.99 6.91
CA ARG A 60 -0.94 10.81 6.51
C ARG A 60 -0.60 10.61 5.04
N ILE A 61 -0.60 9.35 4.59
CA ILE A 61 -0.34 9.04 3.19
C ILE A 61 -1.37 9.70 2.30
N ALA A 62 -2.65 9.64 2.70
CA ALA A 62 -3.73 10.26 1.95
C ALA A 62 -3.54 11.77 1.84
N HIS A 63 -3.11 12.40 2.93
CA HIS A 63 -2.86 13.84 2.94
C HIS A 63 -1.75 14.22 1.96
N ILE A 64 -0.66 13.48 1.99
CA ILE A 64 0.48 13.71 1.10
C ILE A 64 0.04 13.59 -0.37
N LEU A 65 -0.67 12.53 -0.70
CA LEU A 65 -1.07 12.28 -2.08
C LEU A 65 -2.18 13.22 -2.54
N SER A 66 -3.06 13.64 -1.63
CA SER A 66 -4.08 14.62 -1.94
C SER A 66 -3.45 15.93 -2.41
N GLU A 67 -2.39 16.36 -1.74
CA GLU A 67 -1.67 17.56 -2.16
C GLU A 67 -0.92 17.35 -3.47
N LYS A 68 -0.26 16.19 -3.59
CA LYS A 68 0.54 15.89 -4.78
C LYS A 68 -0.29 15.85 -6.05
N PHE A 69 -1.47 15.25 -5.99
CA PHE A 69 -2.33 15.09 -7.16
C PHE A 69 -3.45 16.12 -7.24
N ASN A 70 -3.52 17.03 -6.27
CA ASN A 70 -4.56 18.04 -6.21
C ASN A 70 -5.95 17.40 -6.30
N ALA A 71 -6.18 16.39 -5.49
CA ALA A 71 -7.42 15.61 -5.49
C ALA A 71 -8.06 15.64 -4.10
N PRO A 72 -9.40 15.45 -4.01
CA PRO A 72 -10.07 15.42 -2.69
C PRO A 72 -9.50 14.32 -1.81
N ILE A 73 -9.20 14.66 -0.56
CA ILE A 73 -8.57 13.72 0.35
C ILE A 73 -9.47 12.51 0.64
N GLU A 74 -10.78 12.71 0.67
CA GLU A 74 -11.72 11.61 0.91
C GLU A 74 -11.63 10.55 -0.17
N THR A 75 -11.48 10.97 -1.42
CA THR A 75 -11.33 10.05 -2.54
C THR A 75 -10.02 9.30 -2.46
N ILE A 76 -8.93 10.02 -2.20
CA ILE A 76 -7.60 9.42 -2.08
C ILE A 76 -7.58 8.43 -0.91
N GLN A 77 -8.14 8.81 0.22
CA GLN A 77 -8.17 7.95 1.40
C GLN A 77 -8.95 6.66 1.14
N ALA A 78 -10.10 6.77 0.48
CA ALA A 78 -10.89 5.58 0.13
C ALA A 78 -10.12 4.66 -0.80
N ASP A 79 -9.42 5.22 -1.79
CA ASP A 79 -8.63 4.43 -2.72
C ASP A 79 -7.47 3.72 -2.02
N ILE A 80 -6.81 4.41 -1.08
CA ILE A 80 -5.71 3.81 -0.32
C ILE A 80 -6.22 2.64 0.51
N ILE A 81 -7.31 2.85 1.23
CA ILE A 81 -7.88 1.81 2.09
C ILE A 81 -8.28 0.59 1.27
N GLU A 82 -8.95 0.81 0.16
CA GLU A 82 -9.37 -0.29 -0.72
C GLU A 82 -8.17 -1.06 -1.25
N MET A 83 -7.16 -0.36 -1.72
CA MET A 83 -5.97 -0.98 -2.27
C MET A 83 -5.19 -1.75 -1.22
N LEU A 84 -4.98 -1.15 -0.05
CA LEU A 84 -4.25 -1.81 1.02
C LEU A 84 -5.03 -2.99 1.59
N GLN A 85 -6.36 -2.88 1.68
CA GLN A 85 -7.17 -3.99 2.15
C GLN A 85 -7.05 -5.18 1.18
N SER A 86 -7.10 -4.92 -0.11
CA SER A 86 -6.94 -5.96 -1.12
C SER A 86 -5.57 -6.63 -1.02
N LEU A 87 -4.52 -5.84 -0.83
CA LEU A 87 -3.18 -6.38 -0.67
C LEU A 87 -3.00 -7.11 0.64
N SER A 88 -3.62 -6.62 1.71
CA SER A 88 -3.58 -7.30 3.00
C SER A 88 -4.19 -8.69 2.90
N ASP A 89 -5.30 -8.82 2.19
CA ASP A 89 -5.95 -10.11 2.00
C ASP A 89 -5.05 -11.08 1.22
N LYS A 90 -4.26 -10.55 0.28
CA LYS A 90 -3.41 -11.39 -0.56
C LYS A 90 -2.01 -11.60 0.01
N LEU A 91 -1.46 -10.60 0.69
CA LEU A 91 -0.05 -10.57 1.05
C LEU A 91 0.20 -10.38 2.54
N SER A 92 -0.84 -10.31 3.34
CA SER A 92 -0.72 -10.15 4.80
C SER A 92 0.05 -8.89 5.18
N ILE A 93 -0.33 -7.75 4.63
CA ILE A 93 0.23 -6.47 5.04
C ILE A 93 0.01 -6.30 6.54
N GLU A 94 1.04 -5.89 7.24
CA GLU A 94 1.00 -5.78 8.69
C GLU A 94 0.72 -4.36 9.14
N GLU A 95 0.15 -4.26 10.32
CA GLU A 95 0.00 -2.99 11.00
C GLU A 95 1.19 -2.79 11.92
N ASN A 96 1.80 -1.62 11.86
CA ASN A 96 2.93 -1.26 12.70
C ASN A 96 2.54 -0.08 13.59
N GLY A 97 2.08 -0.42 14.74
CA GLY A 97 1.67 0.67 15.62
C GLY A 97 0.91 0.18 16.84
#